data_5620449a2c3ca4fd057ac5d4d0b0367c
#
_entry.id   5620449a2c3ca4fd057ac5d4d0b0367c
#
_cell.length_a   1.000
_cell.length_b   1.000
_cell.length_c   1.000
_cell.angle_alpha   90.00
_cell.angle_beta   90.00
_cell.angle_gamma   90.00
#
_symmetry.space_group_name_H-M   'P 1'
#
loop_
_entity.id
_entity.type
_entity.pdbx_description
1 polymer ?
#
loop_
_entity_poly.entity_id
_entity_poly.type
_entity_poly.pdbx_seq_one_letter_code
_entity_poly.pdbx_strand_id
1 'polypeptide(L)'
;MTTPFYADFFPQALIFTQHIISNRNRKPHQSSVFIPRSQTEPKHKITINGSTQLPSYNDFREAHMVKLLHRSCKAGNFDEGLYFLERMINSGHKADVILCTKLIKGFFNSKRVDKAVRVMRILERYGEPDLFAYNAFISGLCKLNQIDSANEVLSSMRARGFSPDVVTYNIMIGSLCNRGKLNVALKMFDQLIQDNNWEPSVVTYTILIEAMILEGGTFEAMKLFDKMLLRGLQPDMYTYNTIIRGMCREGLMDEAFEFVRSLTSRGCKADVISYNILLRALLNQGKWVDGEKLMNEMVSARCEMNVVTYSILISAMCRDGQLDEAINLLKIMMDEGLSPDTYTFDPLISALCKGGRLDLAIAFLDYMITNGCFPDIVNYNTILSALCKNGNTDEALEVFDKLSENGCPPDVSTYNTMISSLWNHGDRTKALRLVSEMISKGVNPDEITYNSIISCLSRDGMVDSAIELLGDMEKNSEFFPSVVTYNIVLLGLCKAHRIDDAIMMLEEMVKKGCEPNETSYVLIIEGIGFAGWRLEAMELASCMCDKNVISGQALRRLNRIFPGNGVYGGFARTEIES
;
A
#
# COMPACT_ATOMS: atom_id res chain seq x y z
N MET A 1 -16.18 4.19 40.62
CA MET A 1 -15.61 5.55 40.82
C MET A 1 -15.04 5.93 39.47
N THR A 2 -15.86 6.53 38.64
CA THR A 2 -15.58 6.92 37.26
C THR A 2 -15.11 8.34 37.22
N THR A 3 -13.97 8.51 37.01
CA THR A 3 -12.97 9.35 36.32
C THR A 3 -13.39 10.78 35.98
N PRO A 4 -12.72 11.78 36.57
CA PRO A 4 -12.83 13.20 36.17
C PRO A 4 -12.01 13.54 34.92
N PHE A 5 -11.23 12.60 34.31
CA PHE A 5 -10.20 12.89 33.31
C PHE A 5 -10.74 13.19 31.90
N TYR A 6 -11.93 12.69 31.56
CA TYR A 6 -12.52 12.91 30.23
C TYR A 6 -13.27 14.25 30.11
N ALA A 7 -13.72 14.80 31.23
CA ALA A 7 -14.42 16.08 31.25
C ALA A 7 -13.49 17.28 30.94
N ASP A 8 -12.19 17.15 31.23
CA ASP A 8 -11.22 18.22 31.05
C ASP A 8 -10.61 18.30 29.63
N PHE A 9 -10.59 17.17 28.88
CA PHE A 9 -10.01 17.16 27.55
C PHE A 9 -10.99 17.72 26.49
N PHE A 10 -12.25 17.37 26.56
CA PHE A 10 -13.27 17.80 25.61
C PHE A 10 -13.76 19.25 25.77
N PRO A 11 -13.96 19.80 26.98
CA PRO A 11 -14.33 21.19 27.09
C PRO A 11 -13.26 22.17 26.62
N GLN A 12 -11.97 21.82 26.75
CA GLN A 12 -10.88 22.66 26.25
C GLN A 12 -10.78 22.63 24.72
N ALA A 13 -11.04 21.51 24.07
CA ALA A 13 -11.13 21.40 22.60
C ALA A 13 -12.33 22.18 22.05
N LEU A 14 -13.48 22.17 22.76
CA LEU A 14 -14.68 22.98 22.44
C LEU A 14 -14.45 24.47 22.64
N ILE A 15 -13.73 24.87 23.68
CA ILE A 15 -13.35 26.27 23.95
C ILE A 15 -12.34 26.75 22.89
N PHE A 16 -11.43 25.89 22.47
CA PHE A 16 -10.50 26.20 21.35
C PHE A 16 -11.22 26.39 20.03
N THR A 17 -12.23 25.57 19.72
CA THR A 17 -13.03 25.73 18.50
C THR A 17 -13.84 27.02 18.50
N GLN A 18 -14.39 27.42 19.64
CA GLN A 18 -15.11 28.71 19.77
C GLN A 18 -14.17 29.92 19.64
N HIS A 19 -12.92 29.82 20.09
CA HIS A 19 -11.93 30.90 19.95
C HIS A 19 -11.43 31.04 18.49
N ILE A 20 -11.30 29.94 17.76
CA ILE A 20 -10.91 29.96 16.34
C ILE A 20 -12.04 30.50 15.45
N ILE A 21 -13.29 30.18 15.74
CA ILE A 21 -14.46 30.72 15.02
C ILE A 21 -14.60 32.23 15.29
N SER A 22 -14.34 32.70 16.50
CA SER A 22 -14.35 34.12 16.86
C SER A 22 -13.25 34.94 16.16
N ASN A 23 -12.07 34.34 15.91
CA ASN A 23 -10.95 35.00 15.23
C ASN A 23 -11.04 34.97 13.67
N ARG A 24 -11.84 34.07 13.08
CA ARG A 24 -12.08 34.06 11.64
C ARG A 24 -12.96 35.22 11.14
N ASN A 25 -13.69 35.88 12.03
CA ASN A 25 -14.52 37.04 11.69
C ASN A 25 -13.79 38.40 11.75
N ARG A 26 -12.49 38.42 12.06
CA ARG A 26 -11.68 39.64 11.92
C ARG A 26 -10.99 39.60 10.54
N LYS A 27 -11.46 40.48 9.66
CA LYS A 27 -10.82 40.72 8.35
C LYS A 27 -9.32 41.00 8.57
N PRO A 28 -8.41 40.40 7.78
CA PRO A 28 -7.01 40.78 7.86
C PRO A 28 -6.86 42.20 7.31
N HIS A 29 -6.34 43.09 8.12
CA HIS A 29 -5.84 44.38 7.70
C HIS A 29 -4.73 44.14 6.66
N GLN A 30 -4.94 44.70 5.47
CA GLN A 30 -3.91 44.79 4.44
C GLN A 30 -2.78 45.67 4.96
N SER A 31 -1.69 45.07 5.42
CA SER A 31 -0.42 45.76 5.56
C SER A 31 0.36 45.57 4.25
N SER A 32 0.35 46.66 3.47
CA SER A 32 1.21 46.83 2.32
C SER A 32 2.68 46.87 2.77
N VAL A 33 3.40 45.80 2.52
CA VAL A 33 4.86 45.79 2.65
C VAL A 33 5.45 46.37 1.36
N PHE A 34 5.92 47.60 1.47
CA PHE A 34 6.74 48.27 0.46
C PHE A 34 8.08 47.53 0.37
N ILE A 35 8.38 46.93 -0.78
CA ILE A 35 9.72 46.47 -1.12
C ILE A 35 10.41 47.60 -1.89
N PRO A 36 11.52 48.15 -1.42
CA PRO A 36 12.25 49.18 -2.17
C PRO A 36 12.95 48.54 -3.39
N ARG A 37 12.63 49.06 -4.56
CA ARG A 37 13.41 48.83 -5.78
C ARG A 37 14.81 49.41 -5.60
N SER A 38 15.82 48.58 -5.51
CA SER A 38 17.21 49.01 -5.73
C SER A 38 17.46 49.07 -7.23
N GLN A 39 17.60 50.26 -7.72
CA GLN A 39 18.23 50.54 -9.00
C GLN A 39 19.72 50.31 -8.91
N THR A 40 20.25 49.36 -9.65
CA THR A 40 21.64 49.38 -10.09
C THR A 40 21.72 48.79 -11.49
N GLU A 41 21.74 49.66 -12.47
CA GLU A 41 22.23 49.33 -13.80
C GLU A 41 23.77 49.18 -13.74
N PRO A 42 24.33 48.17 -14.38
CA PRO A 42 25.68 48.30 -14.92
C PRO A 42 25.60 48.54 -16.43
N LYS A 43 26.04 49.72 -16.82
CA LYS A 43 26.36 50.04 -18.21
C LYS A 43 27.58 49.20 -18.64
N HIS A 44 27.34 48.10 -19.33
CA HIS A 44 28.39 47.52 -20.18
C HIS A 44 28.14 47.93 -21.64
N LYS A 45 29.05 48.75 -22.13
CA LYS A 45 29.23 49.01 -23.57
C LYS A 45 29.61 47.66 -24.23
N ILE A 46 28.70 47.07 -24.98
CA ILE A 46 28.98 45.98 -25.90
C ILE A 46 29.47 46.61 -27.19
N THR A 47 30.73 46.45 -27.49
CA THR A 47 31.31 46.69 -28.79
C THR A 47 30.75 45.67 -29.78
N ILE A 48 29.96 46.14 -30.72
CA ILE A 48 29.44 45.30 -31.82
C ILE A 48 30.53 45.19 -32.87
N ASN A 49 31.20 44.04 -32.89
CA ASN A 49 31.97 43.58 -34.04
C ASN A 49 31.50 42.19 -34.40
N GLY A 50 30.96 42.03 -35.58
CA GLY A 50 30.61 40.75 -36.16
C GLY A 50 29.21 40.73 -36.77
N SER A 51 29.14 40.52 -38.04
CA SER A 51 28.00 40.38 -38.91
C SER A 51 26.85 39.54 -38.30
N THR A 52 25.87 40.21 -37.71
CA THR A 52 24.59 39.57 -37.34
C THR A 52 23.76 39.36 -38.62
N GLN A 53 23.81 38.12 -39.13
CA GLN A 53 22.76 37.64 -40.00
C GLN A 53 21.44 37.74 -39.19
N LEU A 54 20.45 38.48 -39.74
CA LEU A 54 19.11 38.54 -39.19
C LEU A 54 18.58 37.10 -39.09
N PRO A 55 17.97 36.69 -37.94
CA PRO A 55 17.47 35.35 -37.76
C PRO A 55 16.47 35.04 -38.87
N SER A 56 16.64 33.92 -39.54
CA SER A 56 15.80 33.51 -40.66
C SER A 56 14.36 33.25 -40.17
N TYR A 57 13.39 33.34 -41.08
CA TYR A 57 11.99 32.99 -40.77
C TYR A 57 11.86 31.59 -40.15
N ASN A 58 12.73 30.66 -40.51
CA ASN A 58 12.81 29.34 -39.95
C ASN A 58 13.25 29.34 -38.48
N ASP A 59 14.19 30.21 -38.07
CA ASP A 59 14.67 30.30 -36.68
C ASP A 59 13.56 30.81 -35.73
N PHE A 60 12.72 31.76 -36.21
CA PHE A 60 11.55 32.21 -35.45
C PHE A 60 10.50 31.10 -35.28
N ARG A 61 10.31 30.29 -36.31
CA ARG A 61 9.35 29.18 -36.30
C ARG A 61 9.81 28.06 -35.35
N GLU A 62 11.11 27.74 -35.34
CA GLU A 62 11.72 26.81 -34.41
C GLU A 62 11.56 27.28 -32.96
N ALA A 63 11.96 28.53 -32.66
CA ALA A 63 11.84 29.09 -31.32
C ALA A 63 10.39 29.10 -30.80
N HIS A 64 9.41 29.33 -31.71
CA HIS A 64 8.00 29.27 -31.36
C HIS A 64 7.53 27.84 -31.03
N MET A 65 7.94 26.84 -31.82
CA MET A 65 7.60 25.44 -31.61
C MET A 65 8.22 24.89 -30.32
N VAL A 66 9.49 25.23 -30.02
CA VAL A 66 10.18 24.87 -28.77
C VAL A 66 9.44 25.47 -27.56
N LYS A 67 8.94 26.73 -27.65
CA LYS A 67 8.15 27.35 -26.59
C LYS A 67 6.80 26.62 -26.37
N LEU A 68 6.13 26.22 -27.43
CA LEU A 68 4.87 25.45 -27.32
C LEU A 68 5.13 24.09 -26.69
N LEU A 69 6.13 23.36 -27.16
CA LEU A 69 6.55 22.09 -26.61
C LEU A 69 6.90 22.19 -25.12
N HIS A 70 7.69 23.22 -24.75
CA HIS A 70 8.03 23.48 -23.34
C HIS A 70 6.79 23.78 -22.48
N ARG A 71 5.83 24.58 -23.03
CA ARG A 71 4.58 24.91 -22.33
C ARG A 71 3.71 23.67 -22.12
N SER A 72 3.55 22.83 -23.14
CA SER A 72 2.78 21.58 -23.05
C SER A 72 3.42 20.61 -22.04
N CYS A 73 4.75 20.47 -22.04
CA CYS A 73 5.46 19.67 -21.03
C CYS A 73 5.27 20.21 -19.60
N LYS A 74 5.25 21.54 -19.42
CA LYS A 74 5.03 22.18 -18.11
C LYS A 74 3.59 22.05 -17.63
N ALA A 75 2.63 22.06 -18.56
CA ALA A 75 1.21 21.87 -18.28
C ALA A 75 0.81 20.40 -18.05
N GLY A 76 1.73 19.44 -18.27
CA GLY A 76 1.44 18.00 -18.20
C GLY A 76 0.71 17.42 -19.43
N ASN A 77 0.50 18.22 -20.48
CA ASN A 77 -0.14 17.80 -21.73
C ASN A 77 0.87 17.12 -22.66
N PHE A 78 1.32 15.94 -22.30
CA PHE A 78 2.40 15.23 -23.01
C PHE A 78 2.02 14.81 -24.44
N ASP A 79 0.73 14.55 -24.70
CA ASP A 79 0.23 14.22 -26.04
C ASP A 79 0.37 15.41 -27.01
N GLU A 80 0.02 16.59 -26.56
CA GLU A 80 0.21 17.82 -27.30
C GLU A 80 1.70 18.12 -27.51
N GLY A 81 2.52 17.84 -26.46
CA GLY A 81 3.97 17.94 -26.56
C GLY A 81 4.55 17.02 -27.65
N LEU A 82 4.10 15.76 -27.73
CA LEU A 82 4.53 14.84 -28.77
C LEU A 82 4.13 15.34 -30.18
N TYR A 83 2.91 15.86 -30.32
CA TYR A 83 2.46 16.45 -31.58
C TYR A 83 3.37 17.60 -32.03
N PHE A 84 3.73 18.53 -31.15
CA PHE A 84 4.65 19.60 -31.48
C PHE A 84 6.06 19.13 -31.80
N LEU A 85 6.56 18.11 -31.10
CA LEU A 85 7.86 17.48 -31.38
C LEU A 85 7.86 16.89 -32.81
N GLU A 86 6.85 16.10 -33.18
CA GLU A 86 6.74 15.49 -34.51
C GLU A 86 6.64 16.55 -35.62
N ARG A 87 5.88 17.61 -35.37
CA ARG A 87 5.75 18.73 -36.31
C ARG A 87 7.07 19.47 -36.50
N MET A 88 7.85 19.63 -35.41
CA MET A 88 9.16 20.24 -35.44
C MET A 88 10.15 19.40 -36.29
N ILE A 89 10.16 18.09 -36.09
CA ILE A 89 11.00 17.17 -36.89
C ILE A 89 10.59 17.17 -38.37
N ASN A 90 9.29 17.14 -38.65
CA ASN A 90 8.78 17.20 -40.05
C ASN A 90 9.12 18.53 -40.75
N SER A 91 9.42 19.57 -40.00
CA SER A 91 9.90 20.85 -40.51
C SER A 91 11.44 20.92 -40.67
N GLY A 92 12.14 19.81 -40.40
CA GLY A 92 13.59 19.70 -40.56
C GLY A 92 14.42 20.17 -39.35
N HIS A 93 13.81 20.42 -38.20
CA HIS A 93 14.50 20.86 -36.98
C HIS A 93 14.98 19.65 -36.15
N LYS A 94 16.04 19.85 -35.37
CA LYS A 94 16.58 18.82 -34.47
C LYS A 94 15.71 18.65 -33.22
N ALA A 95 15.69 17.42 -32.68
CA ALA A 95 15.03 17.13 -31.41
C ALA A 95 15.89 17.61 -30.23
N ASP A 96 15.29 18.42 -29.34
CA ASP A 96 15.92 18.88 -28.10
C ASP A 96 15.92 17.76 -27.06
N VAL A 97 17.09 17.40 -26.54
CA VAL A 97 17.28 16.28 -25.58
C VAL A 97 16.51 16.52 -24.27
N ILE A 98 16.54 17.75 -23.76
CA ILE A 98 15.91 18.08 -22.48
C ILE A 98 14.37 17.93 -22.56
N LEU A 99 13.78 18.43 -23.65
CA LEU A 99 12.35 18.34 -23.84
C LEU A 99 11.91 16.92 -24.14
N CYS A 100 12.67 16.17 -24.96
CA CYS A 100 12.41 14.75 -25.20
C CYS A 100 12.49 13.93 -23.89
N THR A 101 13.47 14.19 -23.04
CA THR A 101 13.60 13.50 -21.75
C THR A 101 12.44 13.82 -20.81
N LYS A 102 11.92 15.05 -20.82
CA LYS A 102 10.69 15.42 -20.07
C LYS A 102 9.46 14.68 -20.59
N LEU A 103 9.30 14.56 -21.91
CA LEU A 103 8.21 13.80 -22.52
C LEU A 103 8.31 12.31 -22.17
N ILE A 104 9.51 11.72 -22.27
CA ILE A 104 9.77 10.33 -21.88
C ILE A 104 9.33 10.08 -20.44
N LYS A 105 9.79 10.89 -19.48
CA LYS A 105 9.39 10.80 -18.07
C LYS A 105 7.87 10.96 -17.89
N GLY A 106 7.27 11.90 -18.60
CA GLY A 106 5.83 12.16 -18.55
C GLY A 106 5.00 10.98 -19.05
N PHE A 107 5.38 10.38 -20.17
CA PHE A 107 4.69 9.21 -20.71
C PHE A 107 4.85 7.96 -19.83
N PHE A 108 6.02 7.74 -19.23
CA PHE A 108 6.20 6.65 -18.28
C PHE A 108 5.35 6.85 -17.01
N ASN A 109 5.24 8.06 -16.50
CA ASN A 109 4.35 8.37 -15.37
C ASN A 109 2.87 8.12 -15.70
N SER A 110 2.48 8.35 -16.97
CA SER A 110 1.13 8.07 -17.48
C SER A 110 0.94 6.62 -17.95
N LYS A 111 1.92 5.73 -17.75
CA LYS A 111 1.94 4.31 -18.19
C LYS A 111 1.79 4.11 -19.71
N ARG A 112 2.15 5.09 -20.53
CA ARG A 112 2.04 5.07 -21.99
C ARG A 112 3.40 4.76 -22.62
N VAL A 113 3.82 3.51 -22.52
CA VAL A 113 5.15 3.03 -22.98
C VAL A 113 5.38 3.28 -24.46
N ASP A 114 4.37 2.99 -25.30
CA ASP A 114 4.48 3.12 -26.76
C ASP A 114 4.89 4.52 -27.19
N LYS A 115 4.34 5.55 -26.53
CA LYS A 115 4.66 6.95 -26.82
C LYS A 115 6.04 7.33 -26.31
N ALA A 116 6.46 6.80 -25.15
CA ALA A 116 7.82 6.98 -24.66
C ALA A 116 8.86 6.38 -25.60
N VAL A 117 8.62 5.17 -26.11
CA VAL A 117 9.45 4.50 -27.14
C VAL A 117 9.50 5.34 -28.41
N ARG A 118 8.37 5.89 -28.84
CA ARG A 118 8.30 6.75 -30.04
C ARG A 118 9.16 8.01 -29.88
N VAL A 119 9.07 8.68 -28.72
CA VAL A 119 9.92 9.85 -28.42
C VAL A 119 11.40 9.47 -28.43
N MET A 120 11.78 8.34 -27.81
CA MET A 120 13.17 7.89 -27.78
C MET A 120 13.70 7.61 -29.19
N ARG A 121 12.93 6.94 -30.05
CA ARG A 121 13.28 6.71 -31.47
C ARG A 121 13.45 8.02 -32.25
N ILE A 122 12.59 9.01 -31.98
CA ILE A 122 12.73 10.34 -32.58
C ILE A 122 14.04 10.98 -32.15
N LEU A 123 14.34 10.96 -30.86
CA LEU A 123 15.57 11.51 -30.31
C LEU A 123 16.81 10.82 -30.88
N GLU A 124 16.78 9.49 -31.04
CA GLU A 124 17.88 8.70 -31.62
C GLU A 124 18.09 8.96 -33.13
N ARG A 125 17.03 9.33 -33.85
CA ARG A 125 17.10 9.53 -35.31
C ARG A 125 17.39 10.98 -35.70
N TYR A 126 16.84 11.93 -34.95
CA TYR A 126 16.83 13.36 -35.30
C TYR A 126 17.45 14.28 -34.25
N GLY A 127 17.96 13.71 -33.17
CA GLY A 127 18.66 14.41 -32.10
C GLY A 127 19.96 13.72 -31.73
N GLU A 128 20.55 14.15 -30.63
CA GLU A 128 21.76 13.56 -30.06
C GLU A 128 21.40 13.12 -28.61
N PRO A 129 20.95 11.85 -28.42
CA PRO A 129 20.62 11.39 -27.08
C PRO A 129 21.87 11.46 -26.18
N ASP A 130 21.67 11.84 -24.95
CA ASP A 130 22.71 11.82 -23.92
C ASP A 130 22.49 10.68 -22.92
N LEU A 131 23.43 10.49 -22.03
CA LEU A 131 23.39 9.48 -20.99
C LEU A 131 22.16 9.65 -20.07
N PHE A 132 21.77 10.93 -19.85
CA PHE A 132 20.64 11.26 -18.99
C PHE A 132 19.29 10.85 -19.62
N ALA A 133 19.15 10.96 -20.95
CA ALA A 133 17.97 10.51 -21.69
C ALA A 133 17.83 8.97 -21.64
N TYR A 134 18.94 8.25 -21.85
CA TYR A 134 18.96 6.79 -21.71
C TYR A 134 18.63 6.34 -20.30
N ASN A 135 19.23 6.96 -19.26
CA ASN A 135 18.94 6.64 -17.86
C ASN A 135 17.48 6.92 -17.49
N ALA A 136 16.89 8.00 -18.02
CA ALA A 136 15.46 8.29 -17.82
C ALA A 136 14.56 7.24 -18.48
N PHE A 137 14.93 6.76 -19.66
CA PHE A 137 14.18 5.74 -20.39
C PHE A 137 14.28 4.37 -19.71
N ILE A 138 15.50 3.93 -19.35
CA ILE A 138 15.74 2.69 -18.59
C ILE A 138 14.98 2.72 -17.26
N SER A 139 15.05 3.85 -16.51
CA SER A 139 14.30 4.02 -15.25
C SER A 139 12.79 3.89 -15.43
N GLY A 140 12.25 4.43 -16.53
CA GLY A 140 10.84 4.31 -16.88
C GLY A 140 10.42 2.87 -17.15
N LEU A 141 11.18 2.14 -17.95
CA LEU A 141 10.95 0.71 -18.22
C LEU A 141 11.05 -0.12 -16.94
N CYS A 142 12.06 0.15 -16.11
CA CYS A 142 12.24 -0.51 -14.83
C CYS A 142 11.03 -0.32 -13.88
N LYS A 143 10.47 0.89 -13.79
CA LYS A 143 9.27 1.17 -12.99
C LYS A 143 8.04 0.40 -13.48
N LEU A 144 7.92 0.16 -14.78
CA LEU A 144 6.80 -0.56 -15.39
C LEU A 144 7.02 -2.07 -15.54
N ASN A 145 8.02 -2.62 -14.87
CA ASN A 145 8.32 -4.07 -14.87
C ASN A 145 8.82 -4.64 -16.21
N GLN A 146 9.39 -3.82 -17.08
CA GLN A 146 9.91 -4.23 -18.40
C GLN A 146 11.44 -4.31 -18.37
N ILE A 147 11.99 -5.24 -17.54
CA ILE A 147 13.46 -5.39 -17.40
C ILE A 147 14.12 -5.86 -18.68
N ASP A 148 13.49 -6.77 -19.41
CA ASP A 148 14.07 -7.32 -20.64
C ASP A 148 14.23 -6.22 -21.69
N SER A 149 13.21 -5.37 -21.84
CA SER A 149 13.29 -4.16 -22.68
C SER A 149 14.35 -3.17 -22.19
N ALA A 150 14.51 -3.02 -20.86
CA ALA A 150 15.57 -2.17 -20.31
C ALA A 150 16.98 -2.70 -20.62
N ASN A 151 17.18 -4.05 -20.61
CA ASN A 151 18.42 -4.69 -21.02
C ASN A 151 18.71 -4.52 -22.52
N GLU A 152 17.67 -4.57 -23.36
CA GLU A 152 17.80 -4.28 -24.80
C GLU A 152 18.26 -2.84 -25.03
N VAL A 153 17.68 -1.88 -24.30
CA VAL A 153 18.10 -0.47 -24.38
C VAL A 153 19.52 -0.29 -23.90
N LEU A 154 19.93 -0.97 -22.82
CA LEU A 154 21.32 -0.95 -22.33
C LEU A 154 22.31 -1.48 -23.40
N SER A 155 21.93 -2.54 -24.10
CA SER A 155 22.71 -3.11 -25.19
C SER A 155 22.78 -2.15 -26.40
N SER A 156 21.68 -1.52 -26.75
CA SER A 156 21.60 -0.52 -27.84
C SER A 156 22.45 0.73 -27.53
N MET A 157 22.43 1.19 -26.27
CA MET A 157 23.24 2.30 -25.77
C MET A 157 24.74 2.00 -25.96
N ARG A 158 25.20 0.79 -25.56
CA ARG A 158 26.59 0.35 -25.77
C ARG A 158 26.98 0.27 -27.24
N ALA A 159 26.09 -0.28 -28.07
CA ALA A 159 26.33 -0.40 -29.52
C ALA A 159 26.51 0.97 -30.21
N ARG A 160 25.96 2.04 -29.62
CA ARG A 160 26.08 3.42 -30.09
C ARG A 160 27.29 4.16 -29.51
N GLY A 161 28.12 3.49 -28.70
CA GLY A 161 29.31 4.08 -28.08
C GLY A 161 29.07 4.80 -26.76
N PHE A 162 27.86 4.72 -26.19
CA PHE A 162 27.59 5.25 -24.84
C PHE A 162 27.88 4.17 -23.80
N SER A 163 28.90 4.39 -22.97
CA SER A 163 29.18 3.50 -21.85
C SER A 163 28.19 3.77 -20.71
N PRO A 164 27.50 2.72 -20.18
CA PRO A 164 26.68 2.86 -18.98
C PRO A 164 27.50 3.41 -17.81
N ASP A 165 26.95 4.34 -17.06
CA ASP A 165 27.57 4.90 -15.87
C ASP A 165 27.08 4.21 -14.58
N VAL A 166 27.61 4.60 -13.43
CA VAL A 166 27.17 4.09 -12.11
C VAL A 166 25.68 4.31 -11.88
N VAL A 167 25.10 5.40 -12.41
CA VAL A 167 23.68 5.69 -12.29
C VAL A 167 22.84 4.68 -13.08
N THR A 168 23.27 4.35 -14.32
CA THR A 168 22.63 3.32 -15.15
C THR A 168 22.59 1.98 -14.41
N TYR A 169 23.73 1.55 -13.88
CA TYR A 169 23.83 0.31 -13.10
C TYR A 169 22.97 0.35 -11.83
N ASN A 170 22.98 1.46 -11.08
CA ASN A 170 22.17 1.61 -9.87
C ASN A 170 20.66 1.52 -10.17
N ILE A 171 20.19 2.08 -11.28
CA ILE A 171 18.79 1.96 -11.72
C ILE A 171 18.42 0.49 -11.98
N MET A 172 19.26 -0.23 -12.71
CA MET A 172 19.04 -1.63 -13.06
C MET A 172 19.13 -2.54 -11.84
N ILE A 173 20.18 -2.40 -11.03
CA ILE A 173 20.39 -3.17 -9.78
C ILE A 173 19.20 -2.93 -8.84
N GLY A 174 18.83 -1.67 -8.58
CA GLY A 174 17.71 -1.33 -7.71
C GLY A 174 16.38 -1.90 -8.21
N SER A 175 16.16 -1.88 -9.53
CA SER A 175 14.96 -2.48 -10.12
C SER A 175 14.92 -4.00 -9.96
N LEU A 176 16.06 -4.68 -10.09
CA LEU A 176 16.18 -6.12 -9.90
C LEU A 176 15.98 -6.50 -8.42
N CYS A 177 16.59 -5.75 -7.50
CA CYS A 177 16.44 -5.92 -6.06
C CYS A 177 14.99 -5.77 -5.60
N ASN A 178 14.30 -4.72 -6.06
CA ASN A 178 12.88 -4.49 -5.71
C ASN A 178 11.93 -5.62 -6.17
N ARG A 179 12.41 -6.55 -6.98
CA ARG A 179 11.66 -7.71 -7.51
C ARG A 179 12.12 -9.05 -6.97
N GLY A 180 12.98 -9.04 -5.97
CA GLY A 180 13.53 -10.28 -5.42
C GLY A 180 14.46 -11.03 -6.38
N LYS A 181 15.02 -10.37 -7.42
CA LYS A 181 15.99 -10.98 -8.35
C LYS A 181 17.42 -10.66 -7.92
N LEU A 182 17.73 -10.86 -6.65
CA LEU A 182 19.03 -10.51 -6.05
C LEU A 182 20.21 -11.17 -6.78
N ASN A 183 20.09 -12.44 -7.18
CA ASN A 183 21.15 -13.16 -7.89
C ASN A 183 21.52 -12.48 -9.24
N VAL A 184 20.54 -11.93 -9.94
CA VAL A 184 20.77 -11.21 -11.20
C VAL A 184 21.35 -9.82 -10.92
N ALA A 185 20.92 -9.17 -9.86
CA ALA A 185 21.45 -7.88 -9.40
C ALA A 185 22.94 -8.00 -9.02
N LEU A 186 23.33 -9.07 -8.32
CA LEU A 186 24.73 -9.35 -7.99
C LEU A 186 25.59 -9.59 -9.23
N LYS A 187 25.10 -10.33 -10.23
CA LYS A 187 25.82 -10.48 -11.50
C LYS A 187 26.03 -9.13 -12.21
N MET A 188 25.05 -8.24 -12.14
CA MET A 188 25.15 -6.90 -12.72
C MET A 188 26.12 -6.03 -11.93
N PHE A 189 26.20 -6.19 -10.60
CA PHE A 189 27.20 -5.57 -9.76
C PHE A 189 28.62 -6.07 -10.10
N ASP A 190 28.79 -7.36 -10.33
CA ASP A 190 30.07 -7.91 -10.76
C ASP A 190 30.50 -7.36 -12.14
N GLN A 191 29.54 -7.18 -13.06
CA GLN A 191 29.79 -6.51 -14.34
C GLN A 191 30.25 -5.08 -14.17
N LEU A 192 29.64 -4.30 -13.24
CA LEU A 192 30.07 -2.95 -12.93
C LEU A 192 31.52 -2.92 -12.41
N ILE A 193 31.92 -3.91 -11.59
CA ILE A 193 33.28 -4.01 -11.07
C ILE A 193 34.30 -4.37 -12.16
N GLN A 194 33.90 -5.23 -13.12
CA GLN A 194 34.74 -5.64 -14.25
C GLN A 194 34.87 -4.54 -15.32
N ASP A 195 33.91 -3.62 -15.37
CA ASP A 195 33.91 -2.49 -16.29
C ASP A 195 34.88 -1.44 -15.72
N ASN A 196 36.18 -1.52 -16.10
CA ASN A 196 37.29 -0.74 -15.54
C ASN A 196 37.11 0.80 -15.59
N ASN A 197 36.00 1.30 -16.13
CA ASN A 197 35.70 2.71 -16.27
C ASN A 197 34.98 3.31 -15.05
N TRP A 198 34.35 2.49 -14.19
CA TRP A 198 33.50 2.97 -13.12
C TRP A 198 33.66 2.15 -11.84
N GLU A 199 33.76 2.83 -10.70
CA GLU A 199 33.76 2.17 -9.39
C GLU A 199 32.35 2.23 -8.76
N PRO A 200 31.89 1.13 -8.09
CA PRO A 200 30.64 1.14 -7.33
C PRO A 200 30.63 2.25 -6.29
N SER A 201 29.54 2.98 -6.20
CA SER A 201 29.34 4.06 -5.23
C SER A 201 28.76 3.55 -3.90
N VAL A 202 28.73 4.41 -2.87
CA VAL A 202 28.00 4.15 -1.61
C VAL A 202 26.57 3.72 -1.90
N VAL A 203 25.87 4.40 -2.83
CA VAL A 203 24.49 4.08 -3.23
C VAL A 203 24.38 2.67 -3.80
N THR A 204 25.33 2.23 -4.64
CA THR A 204 25.35 0.88 -5.20
C THR A 204 25.40 -0.19 -4.12
N TYR A 205 26.30 -0.03 -3.15
CA TYR A 205 26.43 -0.93 -2.03
C TYR A 205 25.17 -0.93 -1.15
N THR A 206 24.63 0.25 -0.85
CA THR A 206 23.45 0.39 0.01
C THR A 206 22.22 -0.29 -0.59
N ILE A 207 21.98 -0.17 -1.90
CA ILE A 207 20.87 -0.86 -2.60
C ILE A 207 21.00 -2.39 -2.45
N LEU A 208 22.20 -2.93 -2.61
CA LEU A 208 22.43 -4.37 -2.49
C LEU A 208 22.33 -4.85 -1.04
N ILE A 209 22.88 -4.09 -0.08
CA ILE A 209 22.78 -4.35 1.36
C ILE A 209 21.29 -4.40 1.77
N GLU A 210 20.50 -3.42 1.35
CA GLU A 210 19.07 -3.36 1.63
C GLU A 210 18.34 -4.59 1.06
N ALA A 211 18.63 -4.96 -0.18
CA ALA A 211 18.03 -6.12 -0.82
C ALA A 211 18.40 -7.44 -0.13
N MET A 212 19.66 -7.61 0.27
CA MET A 212 20.12 -8.79 1.03
C MET A 212 19.41 -8.90 2.37
N ILE A 213 19.27 -7.79 3.09
CA ILE A 213 18.55 -7.75 4.37
C ILE A 213 17.07 -8.09 4.18
N LEU A 214 16.44 -7.63 3.09
CA LEU A 214 15.04 -7.95 2.80
C LEU A 214 14.81 -9.45 2.54
N GLU A 215 15.79 -10.13 1.97
CA GLU A 215 15.76 -11.59 1.77
C GLU A 215 16.19 -12.39 3.02
N GLY A 216 16.47 -11.72 4.15
CA GLY A 216 16.86 -12.36 5.41
C GLY A 216 18.34 -12.74 5.48
N GLY A 217 19.19 -12.06 4.73
CA GLY A 217 20.64 -12.30 4.66
C GLY A 217 21.47 -11.22 5.35
N THR A 218 21.18 -10.85 6.60
CA THR A 218 21.95 -9.79 7.31
C THR A 218 23.44 -10.12 7.41
N PHE A 219 23.79 -11.38 7.59
CA PHE A 219 25.20 -11.80 7.62
C PHE A 219 25.91 -11.59 6.28
N GLU A 220 25.28 -11.90 5.17
CA GLU A 220 25.84 -11.67 3.83
C GLU A 220 25.88 -10.16 3.50
N ALA A 221 24.87 -9.42 3.94
CA ALA A 221 24.85 -7.96 3.85
C ALA A 221 26.03 -7.31 4.60
N MET A 222 26.39 -7.84 5.80
CA MET A 222 27.55 -7.39 6.56
C MET A 222 28.88 -7.66 5.82
N LYS A 223 29.01 -8.80 5.16
CA LYS A 223 30.19 -9.08 4.32
C LYS A 223 30.33 -8.08 3.18
N LEU A 224 29.19 -7.68 2.57
CA LEU A 224 29.18 -6.67 1.52
C LEU A 224 29.51 -5.28 2.07
N PHE A 225 29.04 -4.96 3.26
CA PHE A 225 29.38 -3.74 3.98
C PHE A 225 30.90 -3.66 4.31
N ASP A 226 31.50 -4.76 4.76
CA ASP A 226 32.95 -4.83 5.01
C ASP A 226 33.74 -4.63 3.71
N LYS A 227 33.31 -5.20 2.58
CA LYS A 227 33.89 -4.94 1.26
C LYS A 227 33.82 -3.46 0.86
N MET A 228 32.71 -2.79 1.19
CA MET A 228 32.56 -1.35 0.98
C MET A 228 33.61 -0.54 1.76
N LEU A 229 33.81 -0.87 3.04
CA LEU A 229 34.80 -0.23 3.90
C LEU A 229 36.25 -0.48 3.41
N LEU A 230 36.56 -1.73 3.01
CA LEU A 230 37.88 -2.09 2.47
C LEU A 230 38.24 -1.33 1.21
N ARG A 231 37.24 -0.87 0.44
CA ARG A 231 37.44 0.02 -0.72
C ARG A 231 37.58 1.51 -0.35
N GLY A 232 37.59 1.84 0.93
CA GLY A 232 37.72 3.21 1.41
C GLY A 232 36.44 4.06 1.27
N LEU A 233 35.30 3.44 0.93
CA LEU A 233 34.03 4.15 0.85
C LEU A 233 33.50 4.42 2.25
N GLN A 234 33.07 5.65 2.52
CA GLN A 234 32.47 6.03 3.80
C GLN A 234 30.96 5.82 3.73
N PRO A 235 30.39 4.88 4.53
CA PRO A 235 28.94 4.69 4.61
C PRO A 235 28.25 5.95 5.14
N ASP A 236 27.07 6.24 4.65
CA ASP A 236 26.19 7.28 5.20
C ASP A 236 25.27 6.74 6.30
N MET A 237 24.59 7.63 7.01
CA MET A 237 23.65 7.21 8.07
C MET A 237 22.49 6.36 7.54
N TYR A 238 22.12 6.52 6.26
CA TYR A 238 21.11 5.66 5.65
C TYR A 238 21.59 4.20 5.56
N THR A 239 22.82 3.97 5.13
CA THR A 239 23.45 2.63 5.09
C THR A 239 23.50 2.00 6.49
N TYR A 240 23.96 2.76 7.50
CA TYR A 240 23.99 2.28 8.89
C TYR A 240 22.59 1.93 9.40
N ASN A 241 21.61 2.81 9.21
CA ASN A 241 20.23 2.60 9.65
C ASN A 241 19.57 1.40 8.93
N THR A 242 19.95 1.14 7.68
CA THR A 242 19.49 -0.03 6.93
C THR A 242 19.99 -1.34 7.57
N ILE A 243 21.27 -1.39 7.96
CA ILE A 243 21.87 -2.55 8.64
C ILE A 243 21.23 -2.75 10.02
N ILE A 244 21.09 -1.68 10.82
CA ILE A 244 20.45 -1.73 12.15
C ILE A 244 19.02 -2.29 12.02
N ARG A 245 18.27 -1.84 11.02
CA ARG A 245 16.92 -2.32 10.73
C ARG A 245 16.90 -3.82 10.38
N GLY A 246 17.89 -4.28 9.62
CA GLY A 246 18.07 -5.69 9.27
C GLY A 246 18.31 -6.55 10.52
N MET A 247 19.27 -6.16 11.35
CA MET A 247 19.59 -6.86 12.61
C MET A 247 18.37 -6.94 13.53
N CYS A 248 17.66 -5.81 13.70
CA CYS A 248 16.43 -5.76 14.51
C CYS A 248 15.33 -6.69 13.97
N ARG A 249 15.18 -6.78 12.65
CA ARG A 249 14.17 -7.62 11.99
C ARG A 249 14.45 -9.11 12.16
N GLU A 250 15.73 -9.51 12.16
CA GLU A 250 16.16 -10.89 12.41
C GLU A 250 16.25 -11.22 13.90
N GLY A 251 15.94 -10.26 14.78
CA GLY A 251 15.97 -10.45 16.23
C GLY A 251 17.36 -10.34 16.88
N LEU A 252 18.37 -9.94 16.11
CA LEU A 252 19.77 -9.77 16.54
C LEU A 252 19.92 -8.42 17.29
N MET A 253 19.26 -8.31 18.45
CA MET A 253 19.19 -7.02 19.16
C MET A 253 20.54 -6.64 19.80
N ASP A 254 21.26 -7.62 20.36
CA ASP A 254 22.53 -7.36 21.03
C ASP A 254 23.58 -6.87 20.02
N GLU A 255 23.62 -7.51 18.86
CA GLU A 255 24.50 -7.10 17.74
C GLU A 255 24.11 -5.71 17.20
N ALA A 256 22.80 -5.40 17.13
CA ALA A 256 22.33 -4.08 16.71
C ALA A 256 22.79 -2.99 17.69
N PHE A 257 22.72 -3.24 19.00
CA PHE A 257 23.23 -2.32 20.01
C PHE A 257 24.75 -2.14 19.95
N GLU A 258 25.50 -3.22 19.80
CA GLU A 258 26.96 -3.16 19.63
C GLU A 258 27.31 -2.38 18.36
N PHE A 259 26.59 -2.61 17.28
CA PHE A 259 26.81 -1.91 16.01
C PHE A 259 26.57 -0.40 16.18
N VAL A 260 25.47 0.01 16.83
CA VAL A 260 25.19 1.44 17.11
C VAL A 260 26.27 2.06 18.00
N ARG A 261 26.73 1.39 19.03
CA ARG A 261 27.84 1.87 19.88
C ARG A 261 29.15 2.01 19.09
N SER A 262 29.39 1.12 18.12
CA SER A 262 30.57 1.17 17.25
C SER A 262 30.57 2.37 16.29
N LEU A 263 29.40 3.01 16.03
CA LEU A 263 29.33 4.18 15.18
C LEU A 263 30.19 5.33 15.69
N THR A 264 30.24 5.53 17.00
CA THR A 264 31.05 6.57 17.64
C THR A 264 32.55 6.37 17.37
N SER A 265 33.04 5.13 17.41
CA SER A 265 34.43 4.79 17.09
C SER A 265 34.75 5.00 15.60
N ARG A 266 33.74 4.99 14.74
CA ARG A 266 33.84 5.24 13.28
C ARG A 266 33.66 6.71 12.94
N GLY A 267 33.58 7.63 13.92
CA GLY A 267 33.37 9.05 13.72
C GLY A 267 31.95 9.48 13.36
N CYS A 268 30.98 8.55 13.45
CA CYS A 268 29.56 8.81 13.22
C CYS A 268 28.80 8.80 14.56
N LYS A 269 27.72 9.60 14.64
CA LYS A 269 26.81 9.56 15.79
C LYS A 269 25.48 8.97 15.35
N ALA A 270 24.92 8.10 16.18
CA ALA A 270 23.56 7.63 15.99
C ALA A 270 22.59 8.83 15.94
N ASP A 271 21.69 8.81 14.98
CA ASP A 271 20.65 9.82 14.82
C ASP A 271 19.31 9.36 15.42
N VAL A 272 18.33 10.24 15.42
CA VAL A 272 16.97 9.94 15.90
C VAL A 272 16.38 8.73 15.18
N ILE A 273 16.74 8.50 13.91
CA ILE A 273 16.24 7.36 13.13
C ILE A 273 16.82 6.05 13.67
N SER A 274 18.14 6.03 14.00
CA SER A 274 18.79 4.86 14.62
C SER A 274 18.12 4.48 15.93
N TYR A 275 17.87 5.46 16.82
CA TYR A 275 17.17 5.23 18.07
C TYR A 275 15.74 4.76 17.87
N ASN A 276 15.00 5.33 16.94
CA ASN A 276 13.62 4.94 16.64
C ASN A 276 13.52 3.51 16.07
N ILE A 277 14.50 3.06 15.29
CA ILE A 277 14.55 1.67 14.79
C ILE A 277 14.71 0.69 15.96
N LEU A 278 15.68 0.94 16.86
CA LEU A 278 15.91 0.12 18.03
C LEU A 278 14.73 0.14 19.00
N LEU A 279 14.17 1.33 19.28
CA LEU A 279 13.00 1.50 20.15
C LEU A 279 11.80 0.71 19.65
N ARG A 280 11.49 0.83 18.37
CA ARG A 280 10.40 0.06 17.73
C ARG A 280 10.62 -1.44 17.85
N ALA A 281 11.86 -1.92 17.66
CA ALA A 281 12.17 -3.33 17.75
C ALA A 281 12.03 -3.87 19.18
N LEU A 282 12.50 -3.12 20.19
CA LEU A 282 12.34 -3.47 21.60
C LEU A 282 10.88 -3.53 22.02
N LEU A 283 10.10 -2.50 21.69
CA LEU A 283 8.69 -2.41 22.05
C LEU A 283 7.83 -3.43 21.32
N ASN A 284 8.23 -3.84 20.11
CA ASN A 284 7.57 -4.95 19.41
C ASN A 284 7.81 -6.30 20.08
N GLN A 285 8.91 -6.44 20.84
CA GLN A 285 9.23 -7.63 21.66
C GLN A 285 8.69 -7.51 23.09
N GLY A 286 8.00 -6.44 23.45
CA GLY A 286 7.49 -6.18 24.80
C GLY A 286 8.57 -5.81 25.83
N LYS A 287 9.78 -5.46 25.38
CA LYS A 287 10.91 -5.10 26.26
C LYS A 287 10.87 -3.62 26.68
N TRP A 288 9.87 -3.24 27.49
CA TRP A 288 9.66 -1.87 27.92
C TRP A 288 10.81 -1.27 28.72
N VAL A 289 11.39 -2.06 29.65
CA VAL A 289 12.51 -1.62 30.50
C VAL A 289 13.75 -1.25 29.68
N ASP A 290 14.04 -2.02 28.65
CA ASP A 290 15.16 -1.72 27.75
C ASP A 290 14.84 -0.55 26.82
N GLY A 291 13.57 -0.42 26.42
CA GLY A 291 13.07 0.76 25.69
C GLY A 291 13.24 2.06 26.49
N GLU A 292 12.93 2.05 27.79
CA GLU A 292 13.12 3.20 28.68
C GLU A 292 14.60 3.56 28.84
N LYS A 293 15.48 2.57 29.01
CA LYS A 293 16.94 2.79 29.04
C LYS A 293 17.43 3.43 27.74
N LEU A 294 16.93 2.95 26.59
CA LEU A 294 17.29 3.49 25.30
C LEU A 294 16.83 4.94 25.12
N MET A 295 15.63 5.29 25.59
CA MET A 295 15.14 6.67 25.57
C MET A 295 16.00 7.60 26.45
N ASN A 296 16.43 7.14 27.64
CA ASN A 296 17.32 7.89 28.50
C ASN A 296 18.72 8.08 27.83
N GLU A 297 19.21 7.07 27.10
CA GLU A 297 20.43 7.16 26.32
C GLU A 297 20.29 8.19 25.18
N MET A 298 19.15 8.18 24.47
CA MET A 298 18.82 9.13 23.41
C MET A 298 18.83 10.59 23.91
N VAL A 299 18.20 10.84 25.06
CA VAL A 299 18.19 12.17 25.70
C VAL A 299 19.60 12.57 26.12
N SER A 300 20.38 11.66 26.71
CA SER A 300 21.78 11.89 27.10
C SER A 300 22.67 12.20 25.90
N ALA A 301 22.39 11.60 24.75
CA ALA A 301 23.05 11.88 23.47
C ALA A 301 22.61 13.21 22.82
N ARG A 302 21.71 13.98 23.44
CA ARG A 302 21.08 15.20 22.92
C ARG A 302 20.32 14.97 21.60
N CYS A 303 19.76 13.78 21.44
CA CYS A 303 18.82 13.49 20.37
C CYS A 303 17.40 13.75 20.90
N GLU A 304 16.75 14.82 20.42
CA GLU A 304 15.40 15.17 20.81
C GLU A 304 14.38 14.15 20.22
N MET A 305 13.37 13.81 21.02
CA MET A 305 12.27 12.97 20.54
C MET A 305 11.45 13.74 19.50
N ASN A 306 11.07 13.06 18.43
CA ASN A 306 10.26 13.65 17.37
C ASN A 306 8.90 12.96 17.25
N VAL A 307 8.04 13.45 16.35
CA VAL A 307 6.71 12.87 16.07
C VAL A 307 6.78 11.36 15.90
N VAL A 308 7.79 10.83 15.19
CA VAL A 308 7.94 9.39 14.95
C VAL A 308 8.24 8.63 16.25
N THR A 309 9.05 9.20 17.15
CA THR A 309 9.35 8.59 18.46
C THR A 309 8.08 8.45 19.30
N TYR A 310 7.30 9.54 19.40
CA TYR A 310 6.01 9.52 20.10
C TYR A 310 5.02 8.55 19.47
N SER A 311 4.92 8.50 18.14
CA SER A 311 4.02 7.57 17.43
C SER A 311 4.40 6.09 17.68
N ILE A 312 5.69 5.78 17.80
CA ILE A 312 6.16 4.42 18.14
C ILE A 312 5.71 4.03 19.55
N LEU A 313 5.87 4.94 20.53
CA LEU A 313 5.48 4.71 21.92
C LEU A 313 3.95 4.56 22.05
N ILE A 314 3.19 5.49 21.47
CA ILE A 314 1.71 5.46 21.46
C ILE A 314 1.21 4.15 20.82
N SER A 315 1.78 3.76 19.68
CA SER A 315 1.40 2.52 18.99
C SER A 315 1.68 1.29 19.85
N ALA A 316 2.81 1.26 20.56
CA ALA A 316 3.15 0.15 21.47
C ALA A 316 2.20 0.10 22.67
N MET A 317 1.91 1.23 23.33
CA MET A 317 0.95 1.32 24.43
C MET A 317 -0.45 0.90 24.02
N CYS A 318 -0.93 1.32 22.84
CA CYS A 318 -2.22 0.90 22.28
C CYS A 318 -2.31 -0.60 22.05
N ARG A 319 -1.22 -1.22 21.56
CA ARG A 319 -1.14 -2.66 21.34
C ARG A 319 -1.19 -3.45 22.66
N ASP A 320 -0.54 -2.94 23.70
CA ASP A 320 -0.48 -3.57 25.02
C ASP A 320 -1.72 -3.23 25.89
N GLY A 321 -2.69 -2.52 25.34
CA GLY A 321 -3.95 -2.16 26.02
C GLY A 321 -3.86 -0.99 27.00
N GLN A 322 -2.73 -0.29 27.05
CA GLN A 322 -2.49 0.87 27.90
C GLN A 322 -3.01 2.14 27.24
N LEU A 323 -4.32 2.18 26.98
CA LEU A 323 -4.93 3.25 26.17
C LEU A 323 -4.92 4.61 26.86
N ASP A 324 -5.13 4.65 28.18
CA ASP A 324 -5.17 5.91 28.93
C ASP A 324 -3.77 6.55 29.00
N GLU A 325 -2.73 5.75 29.13
CA GLU A 325 -1.33 6.18 29.06
C GLU A 325 -0.95 6.67 27.65
N ALA A 326 -1.44 5.99 26.60
CA ALA A 326 -1.23 6.41 25.22
C ALA A 326 -1.87 7.79 24.93
N ILE A 327 -3.08 8.04 25.46
CA ILE A 327 -3.75 9.34 25.35
C ILE A 327 -2.99 10.43 26.13
N ASN A 328 -2.46 10.09 27.32
CA ASN A 328 -1.63 11.03 28.08
C ASN A 328 -0.35 11.39 27.30
N LEU A 329 0.28 10.41 26.68
CA LEU A 329 1.49 10.64 25.90
C LEU A 329 1.22 11.50 24.66
N LEU A 330 0.06 11.33 24.02
CA LEU A 330 -0.39 12.21 22.94
C LEU A 330 -0.51 13.67 23.43
N LYS A 331 -1.04 13.88 24.64
CA LYS A 331 -1.15 15.22 25.22
C LYS A 331 0.23 15.84 25.47
N ILE A 332 1.16 15.08 26.05
CA ILE A 332 2.54 15.53 26.28
C ILE A 332 3.20 15.93 24.95
N MET A 333 3.05 15.11 23.92
CA MET A 333 3.55 15.41 22.56
C MET A 333 3.05 16.77 22.04
N MET A 334 1.76 17.05 22.27
CA MET A 334 1.14 18.31 21.83
C MET A 334 1.58 19.50 22.68
N ASP A 335 1.75 19.31 24.00
CA ASP A 335 2.25 20.34 24.92
C ASP A 335 3.70 20.73 24.59
N GLU A 336 4.50 19.81 24.03
CA GLU A 336 5.84 20.06 23.48
C GLU A 336 5.81 20.75 22.10
N GLY A 337 4.63 21.04 21.54
CA GLY A 337 4.47 21.73 20.26
C GLY A 337 4.65 20.83 19.03
N LEU A 338 4.68 19.51 19.23
CA LEU A 338 4.73 18.55 18.12
C LEU A 338 3.31 18.28 17.60
N SER A 339 3.12 18.40 16.28
CA SER A 339 1.82 18.13 15.64
C SER A 339 1.68 16.64 15.35
N PRO A 340 0.70 15.93 15.94
CA PRO A 340 0.42 14.53 15.62
C PRO A 340 0.03 14.35 14.15
N ASP A 341 0.45 13.24 13.56
CA ASP A 341 0.13 12.82 12.19
C ASP A 341 -0.86 11.64 12.19
N THR A 342 -1.25 11.17 11.01
CA THR A 342 -2.11 9.99 10.85
C THR A 342 -1.53 8.77 11.53
N TYR A 343 -0.22 8.54 11.46
CA TYR A 343 0.45 7.41 12.12
C TYR A 343 0.36 7.45 13.64
N THR A 344 0.16 8.64 14.23
CA THR A 344 -0.06 8.82 15.67
C THR A 344 -1.50 8.48 16.05
N PHE A 345 -2.49 8.88 15.23
CA PHE A 345 -3.91 8.67 15.52
C PHE A 345 -4.41 7.27 15.18
N ASP A 346 -3.91 6.63 14.12
CA ASP A 346 -4.36 5.31 13.67
C ASP A 346 -4.35 4.24 14.78
N PRO A 347 -3.27 4.06 15.55
CA PRO A 347 -3.23 3.11 16.65
C PRO A 347 -4.24 3.44 17.75
N LEU A 348 -4.46 4.72 18.05
CA LEU A 348 -5.41 5.17 19.07
C LEU A 348 -6.84 4.88 18.64
N ILE A 349 -7.22 5.24 17.41
CA ILE A 349 -8.55 4.96 16.83
C ILE A 349 -8.79 3.45 16.82
N SER A 350 -7.83 2.66 16.34
CA SER A 350 -7.93 1.20 16.32
C SER A 350 -8.09 0.59 17.70
N ALA A 351 -7.35 1.09 18.70
CA ALA A 351 -7.44 0.61 20.07
C ALA A 351 -8.77 1.00 20.74
N LEU A 352 -9.26 2.22 20.49
CA LEU A 352 -10.58 2.68 20.97
C LEU A 352 -11.70 1.84 20.38
N CYS A 353 -11.64 1.54 19.07
CA CYS A 353 -12.61 0.68 18.39
C CYS A 353 -12.60 -0.74 18.97
N LYS A 354 -11.42 -1.33 19.20
CA LYS A 354 -11.29 -2.66 19.82
C LYS A 354 -11.78 -2.68 21.27
N GLY A 355 -11.58 -1.60 22.01
CA GLY A 355 -12.06 -1.43 23.37
C GLY A 355 -13.54 -1.05 23.50
N GLY A 356 -14.28 -0.94 22.39
CA GLY A 356 -15.71 -0.58 22.38
C GLY A 356 -16.00 0.88 22.73
N ARG A 357 -14.99 1.74 22.78
CA ARG A 357 -15.12 3.18 23.12
C ARG A 357 -15.36 4.00 21.83
N LEU A 358 -16.46 3.70 21.12
CA LEU A 358 -16.72 4.22 19.79
C LEU A 358 -16.95 5.73 19.76
N ASP A 359 -17.66 6.29 20.75
CA ASP A 359 -17.87 7.73 20.87
C ASP A 359 -16.55 8.51 20.88
N LEU A 360 -15.55 7.97 21.59
CA LEU A 360 -14.23 8.57 21.64
C LEU A 360 -13.45 8.41 20.32
N ALA A 361 -13.62 7.26 19.63
CA ALA A 361 -13.01 7.07 18.32
C ALA A 361 -13.53 8.08 17.29
N ILE A 362 -14.84 8.34 17.29
CA ILE A 362 -15.48 9.36 16.44
C ILE A 362 -14.98 10.77 16.84
N ALA A 363 -14.90 11.05 18.13
CA ALA A 363 -14.40 12.33 18.62
C ALA A 363 -12.91 12.55 18.22
N PHE A 364 -12.09 11.52 18.22
CA PHE A 364 -10.71 11.61 17.71
C PHE A 364 -10.66 11.88 16.21
N LEU A 365 -11.58 11.31 15.42
CA LEU A 365 -11.69 11.62 13.99
C LEU A 365 -12.01 13.10 13.76
N ASP A 366 -13.01 13.64 14.49
CA ASP A 366 -13.38 15.06 14.42
C ASP A 366 -12.22 15.96 14.91
N TYR A 367 -11.47 15.51 15.91
CA TYR A 367 -10.28 16.19 16.41
C TYR A 367 -9.15 16.26 15.36
N MET A 368 -8.89 15.17 14.62
CA MET A 368 -7.92 15.16 13.51
C MET A 368 -8.28 16.25 12.49
N ILE A 369 -9.54 16.32 12.07
CA ILE A 369 -10.02 17.28 11.07
C ILE A 369 -9.82 18.71 11.56
N THR A 370 -10.18 19.00 12.83
CA THR A 370 -10.06 20.35 13.40
C THR A 370 -8.62 20.82 13.53
N ASN A 371 -7.66 19.90 13.68
CA ASN A 371 -6.23 20.20 13.78
C ASN A 371 -5.48 20.13 12.44
N GLY A 372 -6.20 19.98 11.33
CA GLY A 372 -5.61 19.97 9.99
C GLY A 372 -4.90 18.64 9.61
N CYS A 373 -5.06 17.60 10.43
CA CYS A 373 -4.65 16.24 10.11
C CYS A 373 -5.87 15.54 9.51
N PHE A 374 -5.94 15.45 8.17
CA PHE A 374 -7.10 14.85 7.51
C PHE A 374 -7.06 13.33 7.65
N PRO A 375 -8.15 12.72 8.20
CA PRO A 375 -8.28 11.27 8.26
C PRO A 375 -8.29 10.67 6.86
N ASP A 376 -7.69 9.49 6.72
CA ASP A 376 -7.71 8.74 5.48
C ASP A 376 -8.85 7.69 5.47
N ILE A 377 -8.99 6.99 4.35
CA ILE A 377 -10.01 5.95 4.18
C ILE A 377 -9.87 4.81 5.19
N VAL A 378 -8.64 4.55 5.68
CA VAL A 378 -8.36 3.47 6.64
C VAL A 378 -8.94 3.82 8.02
N ASN A 379 -8.80 5.09 8.46
CA ASN A 379 -9.39 5.57 9.71
C ASN A 379 -10.91 5.41 9.71
N TYR A 380 -11.54 5.89 8.63
CA TYR A 380 -13.00 5.76 8.47
C TYR A 380 -13.45 4.30 8.44
N ASN A 381 -12.81 3.44 7.64
CA ASN A 381 -13.15 2.02 7.55
C ASN A 381 -12.97 1.28 8.88
N THR A 382 -11.99 1.67 9.69
CA THR A 382 -11.78 1.11 11.03
C THR A 382 -12.95 1.42 11.95
N ILE A 383 -13.40 2.68 11.98
CA ILE A 383 -14.54 3.12 12.81
C ILE A 383 -15.85 2.51 12.29
N LEU A 384 -16.09 2.57 10.98
CA LEU A 384 -17.28 1.98 10.35
C LEU A 384 -17.39 0.49 10.64
N SER A 385 -16.29 -0.26 10.50
CA SER A 385 -16.26 -1.70 10.82
C SER A 385 -16.57 -1.97 12.30
N ALA A 386 -16.10 -1.13 13.21
CA ALA A 386 -16.36 -1.27 14.63
C ALA A 386 -17.82 -0.92 14.99
N LEU A 387 -18.36 0.18 14.44
CA LEU A 387 -19.78 0.56 14.61
C LEU A 387 -20.70 -0.54 14.07
N CYS A 388 -20.39 -1.04 12.88
CA CYS A 388 -21.14 -2.11 12.24
C CYS A 388 -21.15 -3.41 13.07
N LYS A 389 -20.01 -3.79 13.66
CA LYS A 389 -19.92 -4.98 14.53
C LYS A 389 -20.71 -4.83 15.82
N ASN A 390 -20.82 -3.62 16.35
CA ASN A 390 -21.56 -3.33 17.57
C ASN A 390 -23.07 -3.07 17.33
N GLY A 391 -23.51 -3.06 16.06
CA GLY A 391 -24.89 -2.83 15.71
C GLY A 391 -25.34 -1.37 15.65
N ASN A 392 -24.40 -0.41 15.77
CA ASN A 392 -24.65 1.02 15.71
C ASN A 392 -24.77 1.48 14.24
N THR A 393 -25.76 1.00 13.52
CA THR A 393 -25.90 1.22 12.07
C THR A 393 -26.23 2.66 11.70
N ASP A 394 -26.97 3.37 12.55
CA ASP A 394 -27.34 4.78 12.28
C ASP A 394 -26.12 5.71 12.45
N GLU A 395 -25.32 5.53 13.51
CA GLU A 395 -24.05 6.24 13.67
C GLU A 395 -23.06 5.90 12.55
N ALA A 396 -23.05 4.62 12.10
CA ALA A 396 -22.20 4.23 10.96
C ALA A 396 -22.60 4.95 9.67
N LEU A 397 -23.90 5.18 9.43
CA LEU A 397 -24.37 5.97 8.29
C LEU A 397 -23.95 7.43 8.40
N GLU A 398 -24.03 8.04 9.58
CA GLU A 398 -23.55 9.42 9.78
C GLU A 398 -22.05 9.55 9.50
N VAL A 399 -21.22 8.60 9.95
CA VAL A 399 -19.78 8.58 9.68
C VAL A 399 -19.51 8.33 8.20
N PHE A 400 -20.31 7.50 7.53
CA PHE A 400 -20.21 7.23 6.10
C PHE A 400 -20.51 8.49 5.26
N ASP A 401 -21.52 9.27 5.64
CA ASP A 401 -21.86 10.53 4.97
C ASP A 401 -20.74 11.57 5.16
N LYS A 402 -20.23 11.73 6.38
CA LYS A 402 -19.08 12.61 6.69
C LYS A 402 -17.83 12.28 5.87
N LEU A 403 -17.58 11.01 5.57
CA LEU A 403 -16.44 10.57 4.76
C LEU A 403 -16.46 11.22 3.37
N SER A 404 -17.61 11.21 2.70
CA SER A 404 -17.79 11.85 1.39
C SER A 404 -17.65 13.38 1.47
N GLU A 405 -18.17 14.01 2.52
CA GLU A 405 -18.09 15.47 2.74
C GLU A 405 -16.65 15.95 2.98
N ASN A 406 -15.83 15.14 3.64
CA ASN A 406 -14.43 15.45 3.96
C ASN A 406 -13.45 15.18 2.79
N GLY A 407 -13.96 14.83 1.62
CA GLY A 407 -13.14 14.65 0.41
C GLY A 407 -12.45 13.28 0.30
N CYS A 408 -12.84 12.33 1.15
CA CYS A 408 -12.44 10.92 1.05
C CYS A 408 -13.57 10.13 0.39
N PRO A 409 -13.52 9.81 -0.91
CA PRO A 409 -14.58 9.00 -1.52
C PRO A 409 -14.58 7.58 -0.95
N PRO A 410 -15.77 7.02 -0.62
CA PRO A 410 -15.88 5.63 -0.18
C PRO A 410 -15.30 4.67 -1.22
N ASP A 411 -14.53 3.70 -0.77
CA ASP A 411 -14.01 2.62 -1.60
C ASP A 411 -14.92 1.38 -1.56
N VAL A 412 -14.58 0.36 -2.35
CA VAL A 412 -15.33 -0.91 -2.40
C VAL A 412 -15.44 -1.55 -1.02
N SER A 413 -14.38 -1.48 -0.20
CA SER A 413 -14.36 -2.06 1.16
C SER A 413 -15.31 -1.33 2.10
N THR A 414 -15.40 0.01 1.99
CA THR A 414 -16.36 0.84 2.74
C THR A 414 -17.79 0.43 2.43
N TYR A 415 -18.15 0.36 1.14
CA TYR A 415 -19.49 -0.08 0.72
C TYR A 415 -19.79 -1.49 1.18
N ASN A 416 -18.88 -2.45 1.01
CA ASN A 416 -19.07 -3.84 1.43
C ASN A 416 -19.33 -3.97 2.94
N THR A 417 -18.61 -3.21 3.76
CA THR A 417 -18.80 -3.18 5.21
C THR A 417 -20.19 -2.67 5.58
N MET A 418 -20.60 -1.55 4.98
CA MET A 418 -21.89 -0.93 5.25
C MET A 418 -23.07 -1.77 4.76
N ILE A 419 -23.00 -2.30 3.52
CA ILE A 419 -24.03 -3.16 2.93
C ILE A 419 -24.24 -4.39 3.80
N SER A 420 -23.16 -5.09 4.16
CA SER A 420 -23.24 -6.29 5.00
C SER A 420 -23.82 -6.00 6.39
N SER A 421 -23.44 -4.88 6.99
CA SER A 421 -23.92 -4.47 8.30
C SER A 421 -25.42 -4.15 8.29
N LEU A 422 -25.87 -3.28 7.39
CA LEU A 422 -27.27 -2.89 7.26
C LEU A 422 -28.16 -4.10 7.00
N TRP A 423 -27.70 -5.02 6.15
CA TRP A 423 -28.46 -6.26 5.88
C TRP A 423 -28.57 -7.15 7.11
N ASN A 424 -27.46 -7.32 7.86
CA ASN A 424 -27.44 -8.11 9.09
C ASN A 424 -28.39 -7.58 10.17
N HIS A 425 -28.63 -6.27 10.18
CA HIS A 425 -29.55 -5.62 11.12
C HIS A 425 -30.98 -5.45 10.57
N GLY A 426 -31.27 -6.00 9.38
CA GLY A 426 -32.61 -6.03 8.80
C GLY A 426 -32.96 -4.82 7.93
N ASP A 427 -32.07 -3.83 7.79
CA ASP A 427 -32.27 -2.62 6.98
C ASP A 427 -31.98 -2.87 5.49
N ARG A 428 -32.67 -3.84 4.88
CA ARG A 428 -32.49 -4.26 3.48
C ARG A 428 -32.63 -3.11 2.49
N THR A 429 -33.58 -2.22 2.73
CA THR A 429 -33.85 -1.08 1.85
C THR A 429 -32.68 -0.10 1.81
N LYS A 430 -32.08 0.19 2.96
CA LYS A 430 -30.88 1.03 3.05
C LYS A 430 -29.68 0.33 2.39
N ALA A 431 -29.51 -0.98 2.59
CA ALA A 431 -28.43 -1.75 1.96
C ALA A 431 -28.50 -1.73 0.43
N LEU A 432 -29.68 -1.99 -0.15
CA LEU A 432 -29.90 -1.94 -1.60
C LEU A 432 -29.70 -0.53 -2.17
N ARG A 433 -30.07 0.52 -1.41
CA ARG A 433 -29.81 1.91 -1.79
C ARG A 433 -28.31 2.17 -1.89
N LEU A 434 -27.51 1.67 -0.95
CA LEU A 434 -26.03 1.81 -0.99
C LEU A 434 -25.42 1.08 -2.19
N VAL A 435 -25.94 -0.10 -2.57
CA VAL A 435 -25.50 -0.79 -3.80
C VAL A 435 -25.76 0.08 -5.04
N SER A 436 -26.96 0.67 -5.13
CA SER A 436 -27.30 1.57 -6.25
C SER A 436 -26.43 2.82 -6.25
N GLU A 437 -26.12 3.38 -5.09
CA GLU A 437 -25.23 4.52 -4.93
C GLU A 437 -23.80 4.19 -5.36
N MET A 438 -23.26 3.04 -4.92
CA MET A 438 -21.94 2.53 -5.32
C MET A 438 -21.77 2.51 -6.84
N ILE A 439 -22.74 1.92 -7.54
CA ILE A 439 -22.74 1.83 -9.00
C ILE A 439 -22.85 3.24 -9.64
N SER A 440 -23.73 4.10 -9.12
CA SER A 440 -23.93 5.45 -9.66
C SER A 440 -22.73 6.35 -9.51
N LYS A 441 -21.91 6.15 -8.47
CA LYS A 441 -20.64 6.84 -8.23
C LYS A 441 -19.47 6.25 -9.03
N GLY A 442 -19.70 5.21 -9.83
CA GLY A 442 -18.67 4.56 -10.65
C GLY A 442 -17.72 3.65 -9.86
N VAL A 443 -18.10 3.29 -8.64
CA VAL A 443 -17.38 2.30 -7.84
C VAL A 443 -17.92 0.91 -8.23
N ASN A 444 -17.15 0.16 -9.02
CA ASN A 444 -17.60 -1.15 -9.51
C ASN A 444 -17.61 -2.18 -8.38
N PRO A 445 -18.72 -2.93 -8.19
CA PRO A 445 -18.76 -4.05 -7.27
C PRO A 445 -17.68 -5.10 -7.61
N ASP A 446 -17.04 -5.64 -6.59
CA ASP A 446 -16.06 -6.73 -6.70
C ASP A 446 -16.68 -8.10 -6.32
N GLU A 447 -15.88 -9.16 -6.41
CA GLU A 447 -16.31 -10.51 -5.99
C GLU A 447 -16.82 -10.54 -4.54
N ILE A 448 -16.19 -9.75 -3.65
CA ILE A 448 -16.59 -9.67 -2.23
C ILE A 448 -17.96 -9.01 -2.09
N THR A 449 -18.25 -7.97 -2.91
CA THR A 449 -19.57 -7.32 -2.95
C THR A 449 -20.66 -8.33 -3.34
N TYR A 450 -20.45 -9.06 -4.44
CA TYR A 450 -21.39 -10.10 -4.88
C TYR A 450 -21.57 -11.18 -3.81
N ASN A 451 -20.48 -11.71 -3.27
CA ASN A 451 -20.52 -12.74 -2.22
C ASN A 451 -21.25 -12.26 -0.96
N SER A 452 -21.08 -10.99 -0.58
CA SER A 452 -21.78 -10.39 0.55
C SER A 452 -23.28 -10.34 0.33
N ILE A 453 -23.73 -9.88 -0.84
CA ILE A 453 -25.16 -9.78 -1.18
C ILE A 453 -25.77 -11.19 -1.33
N ILE A 454 -25.10 -12.11 -2.03
CA ILE A 454 -25.55 -13.51 -2.19
C ILE A 454 -25.66 -14.19 -0.82
N SER A 455 -24.70 -13.97 0.08
CA SER A 455 -24.74 -14.51 1.46
C SER A 455 -25.92 -13.97 2.25
N CYS A 456 -26.20 -12.69 2.11
CA CYS A 456 -27.34 -12.04 2.76
C CYS A 456 -28.67 -12.58 2.24
N LEU A 457 -28.84 -12.67 0.92
CA LEU A 457 -30.04 -13.23 0.28
C LEU A 457 -30.26 -14.70 0.67
N SER A 458 -29.19 -15.51 0.65
CA SER A 458 -29.24 -16.93 1.03
C SER A 458 -29.66 -17.12 2.50
N ARG A 459 -29.20 -16.27 3.40
CA ARG A 459 -29.52 -16.30 4.83
C ARG A 459 -30.96 -15.92 5.09
N ASP A 460 -31.50 -14.99 4.31
CA ASP A 460 -32.88 -14.53 4.41
C ASP A 460 -33.89 -15.47 3.73
N GLY A 461 -33.41 -16.59 3.18
CA GLY A 461 -34.27 -17.57 2.47
C GLY A 461 -34.65 -17.15 1.05
N MET A 462 -34.14 -16.03 0.54
CA MET A 462 -34.35 -15.56 -0.84
C MET A 462 -33.35 -16.22 -1.80
N VAL A 463 -33.34 -17.56 -1.80
CA VAL A 463 -32.31 -18.32 -2.51
C VAL A 463 -32.43 -18.17 -4.03
N ASP A 464 -33.65 -18.00 -4.55
CA ASP A 464 -33.85 -17.80 -6.00
C ASP A 464 -33.20 -16.48 -6.48
N SER A 465 -33.37 -15.41 -5.72
CA SER A 465 -32.66 -14.12 -6.02
C SER A 465 -31.13 -14.23 -5.89
N ALA A 466 -30.65 -15.08 -4.97
CA ALA A 466 -29.21 -15.36 -4.86
C ALA A 466 -28.68 -16.10 -6.10
N ILE A 467 -29.46 -17.04 -6.65
CA ILE A 467 -29.12 -17.77 -7.89
C ILE A 467 -29.17 -16.83 -9.11
N GLU A 468 -30.17 -15.95 -9.18
CA GLU A 468 -30.24 -14.93 -10.25
C GLU A 468 -29.01 -14.04 -10.23
N LEU A 469 -28.58 -13.55 -9.05
CA LEU A 469 -27.41 -12.71 -8.90
C LEU A 469 -26.10 -13.45 -9.23
N LEU A 470 -26.02 -14.74 -8.91
CA LEU A 470 -24.91 -15.61 -9.36
C LEU A 470 -24.85 -15.67 -10.89
N GLY A 471 -26.00 -15.85 -11.56
CA GLY A 471 -26.09 -15.85 -13.02
C GLY A 471 -25.73 -14.50 -13.65
N ASP A 472 -26.01 -13.38 -12.98
CA ASP A 472 -25.63 -12.05 -13.45
C ASP A 472 -24.13 -11.79 -13.26
N MET A 473 -23.51 -12.28 -12.18
CA MET A 473 -22.06 -12.27 -11.99
C MET A 473 -21.33 -13.01 -13.12
N GLU A 474 -21.89 -14.10 -13.61
CA GLU A 474 -21.33 -14.89 -14.71
C GLU A 474 -21.43 -14.20 -16.08
N LYS A 475 -22.49 -13.42 -16.31
CA LYS A 475 -22.66 -12.64 -17.55
C LYS A 475 -21.70 -11.45 -17.63
N ASN A 476 -21.30 -10.90 -16.48
CA ASN A 476 -20.31 -9.86 -16.40
C ASN A 476 -18.91 -10.47 -16.54
N SER A 477 -18.30 -10.31 -17.70
CA SER A 477 -17.01 -10.91 -18.10
C SER A 477 -15.79 -10.53 -17.23
N GLU A 478 -15.97 -9.69 -16.21
CA GLU A 478 -14.87 -9.25 -15.34
C GLU A 478 -14.65 -10.16 -14.12
N PHE A 479 -15.69 -10.85 -13.62
CA PHE A 479 -15.62 -11.67 -12.41
C PHE A 479 -16.35 -13.00 -12.59
N PHE A 480 -15.60 -14.09 -12.54
CA PHE A 480 -16.19 -15.45 -12.53
C PHE A 480 -16.47 -15.88 -11.08
N PRO A 481 -17.62 -16.55 -10.82
CA PRO A 481 -17.92 -17.09 -9.50
C PRO A 481 -16.84 -18.07 -9.04
N SER A 482 -16.37 -17.87 -7.81
CA SER A 482 -15.38 -18.74 -7.17
C SER A 482 -16.03 -19.89 -6.42
N VAL A 483 -15.21 -20.83 -5.95
CA VAL A 483 -15.66 -21.91 -5.05
C VAL A 483 -16.40 -21.36 -3.83
N VAL A 484 -15.98 -20.18 -3.34
CA VAL A 484 -16.61 -19.51 -2.18
C VAL A 484 -18.03 -19.07 -2.54
N THR A 485 -18.21 -18.46 -3.71
CA THR A 485 -19.52 -17.99 -4.20
C THR A 485 -20.52 -19.16 -4.29
N TYR A 486 -20.10 -20.26 -4.93
CA TYR A 486 -20.93 -21.46 -5.03
C TYR A 486 -21.25 -22.06 -3.65
N ASN A 487 -20.28 -22.14 -2.74
CA ASN A 487 -20.50 -22.65 -1.39
C ASN A 487 -21.51 -21.82 -0.59
N ILE A 488 -21.58 -20.51 -0.82
CA ILE A 488 -22.58 -19.64 -0.18
C ILE A 488 -23.99 -19.99 -0.67
N VAL A 489 -24.16 -20.20 -1.98
CA VAL A 489 -25.45 -20.59 -2.56
C VAL A 489 -25.84 -22.01 -2.14
N LEU A 490 -24.88 -22.96 -2.15
CA LEU A 490 -25.09 -24.32 -1.66
C LEU A 490 -25.57 -24.33 -0.20
N LEU A 491 -24.93 -23.54 0.67
CA LEU A 491 -25.35 -23.38 2.06
C LEU A 491 -26.81 -22.86 2.17
N GLY A 492 -27.15 -21.87 1.33
CA GLY A 492 -28.52 -21.32 1.26
C GLY A 492 -29.55 -22.36 0.85
N LEU A 493 -29.27 -23.10 -0.20
CA LEU A 493 -30.13 -24.20 -0.69
C LEU A 493 -30.32 -25.30 0.35
N CYS A 494 -29.24 -25.73 1.00
CA CYS A 494 -29.27 -26.72 2.07
C CYS A 494 -30.11 -26.26 3.27
N LYS A 495 -29.99 -25.00 3.69
CA LYS A 495 -30.82 -24.42 4.76
C LYS A 495 -32.28 -24.26 4.38
N ALA A 496 -32.57 -24.04 3.10
CA ALA A 496 -33.92 -23.99 2.56
C ALA A 496 -34.52 -25.40 2.32
N HIS A 497 -33.82 -26.48 2.68
CA HIS A 497 -34.17 -27.88 2.43
C HIS A 497 -34.38 -28.24 0.94
N ARG A 498 -33.74 -27.49 0.03
CA ARG A 498 -33.78 -27.70 -1.43
C ARG A 498 -32.55 -28.49 -1.87
N ILE A 499 -32.49 -29.77 -1.44
CA ILE A 499 -31.27 -30.59 -1.63
C ILE A 499 -31.06 -30.95 -3.10
N ASP A 500 -32.14 -31.21 -3.87
CA ASP A 500 -32.02 -31.51 -5.29
C ASP A 500 -31.44 -30.36 -6.08
N ASP A 501 -31.84 -29.13 -5.74
CA ASP A 501 -31.28 -27.92 -6.35
C ASP A 501 -29.80 -27.70 -5.94
N ALA A 502 -29.45 -28.06 -4.70
CA ALA A 502 -28.06 -28.00 -4.25
C ALA A 502 -27.16 -28.99 -5.01
N ILE A 503 -27.65 -30.19 -5.31
CA ILE A 503 -26.93 -31.17 -6.11
C ILE A 503 -26.78 -30.66 -7.55
N MET A 504 -27.87 -30.12 -8.15
CA MET A 504 -27.79 -29.51 -9.48
C MET A 504 -26.80 -28.36 -9.54
N MET A 505 -26.75 -27.50 -8.50
CA MET A 505 -25.79 -26.40 -8.41
C MET A 505 -24.35 -26.90 -8.31
N LEU A 506 -24.09 -28.00 -7.60
CA LEU A 506 -22.79 -28.64 -7.55
C LEU A 506 -22.35 -29.16 -8.93
N GLU A 507 -23.29 -29.78 -9.67
CA GLU A 507 -23.02 -30.22 -11.05
C GLU A 507 -22.71 -29.03 -11.99
N GLU A 508 -23.46 -27.95 -11.84
CA GLU A 508 -23.26 -26.73 -12.61
C GLU A 508 -21.86 -26.11 -12.33
N MET A 509 -21.45 -26.06 -11.06
CA MET A 509 -20.13 -25.63 -10.63
C MET A 509 -19.03 -26.42 -11.35
N VAL A 510 -19.14 -27.76 -11.39
CA VAL A 510 -18.18 -28.64 -12.10
C VAL A 510 -18.22 -28.40 -13.60
N LYS A 511 -19.40 -28.31 -14.23
CA LYS A 511 -19.55 -28.04 -15.67
C LYS A 511 -18.88 -26.73 -16.10
N LYS A 512 -18.84 -25.72 -15.20
CA LYS A 512 -18.19 -24.43 -15.44
C LYS A 512 -16.69 -24.43 -15.12
N GLY A 513 -16.13 -25.57 -14.76
CA GLY A 513 -14.70 -25.73 -14.49
C GLY A 513 -14.27 -25.24 -13.09
N CYS A 514 -15.23 -24.99 -12.19
CA CYS A 514 -14.96 -24.66 -10.82
C CYS A 514 -14.96 -25.96 -9.99
N GLU A 515 -13.80 -26.44 -9.58
CA GLU A 515 -13.68 -27.71 -8.84
C GLU A 515 -14.18 -27.57 -7.39
N PRO A 516 -15.17 -28.40 -6.97
CA PRO A 516 -15.64 -28.39 -5.58
C PRO A 516 -14.53 -28.77 -4.59
N ASN A 517 -14.49 -28.09 -3.47
CA ASN A 517 -13.58 -28.41 -2.38
C ASN A 517 -14.26 -29.24 -1.26
N GLU A 518 -13.49 -29.65 -0.26
CA GLU A 518 -13.99 -30.39 0.90
C GLU A 518 -15.24 -29.73 1.52
N THR A 519 -15.23 -28.39 1.62
CA THR A 519 -16.35 -27.62 2.19
C THR A 519 -17.62 -27.79 1.37
N SER A 520 -17.53 -27.79 0.03
CA SER A 520 -18.68 -27.99 -0.86
C SER A 520 -19.39 -29.32 -0.59
N TYR A 521 -18.63 -30.40 -0.46
CA TYR A 521 -19.17 -31.73 -0.17
C TYR A 521 -19.75 -31.84 1.23
N VAL A 522 -19.05 -31.28 2.25
CA VAL A 522 -19.51 -31.27 3.64
C VAL A 522 -20.83 -30.52 3.77
N LEU A 523 -21.01 -29.38 3.08
CA LEU A 523 -22.27 -28.62 3.08
C LEU A 523 -23.44 -29.45 2.56
N ILE A 524 -23.26 -30.19 1.47
CA ILE A 524 -24.31 -31.05 0.92
C ILE A 524 -24.62 -32.21 1.86
N ILE A 525 -23.61 -32.86 2.43
CA ILE A 525 -23.80 -33.95 3.41
C ILE A 525 -24.56 -33.43 4.64
N GLU A 526 -24.18 -32.28 5.18
CA GLU A 526 -24.89 -31.63 6.29
C GLU A 526 -26.35 -31.34 5.88
N GLY A 527 -26.58 -30.81 4.65
CA GLY A 527 -27.90 -30.53 4.11
C GLY A 527 -28.80 -31.79 4.05
N ILE A 528 -28.26 -32.88 3.50
CA ILE A 528 -28.97 -34.18 3.42
C ILE A 528 -29.31 -34.68 4.83
N GLY A 529 -28.38 -34.61 5.77
CA GLY A 529 -28.60 -35.02 7.15
C GLY A 529 -29.66 -34.19 7.89
N PHE A 530 -29.70 -32.87 7.67
CA PHE A 530 -30.73 -31.97 8.24
C PHE A 530 -32.08 -32.11 7.55
N ALA A 531 -32.13 -32.56 6.30
CA ALA A 531 -33.38 -32.90 5.61
C ALA A 531 -34.04 -34.19 6.12
N GLY A 532 -33.39 -34.87 7.07
CA GLY A 532 -33.92 -36.08 7.71
C GLY A 532 -33.24 -37.38 7.26
N TRP A 533 -32.40 -37.36 6.27
CA TRP A 533 -31.74 -38.51 5.64
C TRP A 533 -30.35 -38.72 6.29
N ARG A 534 -30.35 -38.94 7.62
CA ARG A 534 -29.11 -38.99 8.42
C ARG A 534 -28.24 -40.19 8.11
N LEU A 535 -28.84 -41.35 7.84
CA LEU A 535 -28.13 -42.58 7.54
C LEU A 535 -27.42 -42.47 6.20
N GLU A 536 -28.13 -42.01 5.19
CA GLU A 536 -27.61 -41.80 3.84
C GLU A 536 -26.50 -40.73 3.81
N ALA A 537 -26.67 -39.66 4.60
CA ALA A 537 -25.65 -38.62 4.74
C ALA A 537 -24.37 -39.19 5.34
N MET A 538 -24.46 -40.06 6.36
CA MET A 538 -23.30 -40.66 7.01
C MET A 538 -22.63 -41.75 6.17
N GLU A 539 -23.41 -42.53 5.40
CA GLU A 539 -22.86 -43.47 4.42
C GLU A 539 -22.10 -42.74 3.31
N LEU A 540 -22.67 -41.64 2.81
CA LEU A 540 -22.01 -40.79 1.83
C LEU A 540 -20.72 -40.18 2.38
N ALA A 541 -20.74 -39.66 3.63
CA ALA A 541 -19.57 -39.10 4.29
C ALA A 541 -18.46 -40.17 4.44
N SER A 542 -18.79 -41.39 4.83
CA SER A 542 -17.84 -42.49 4.95
C SER A 542 -17.21 -42.85 3.61
N CYS A 543 -18.06 -43.02 2.57
CA CYS A 543 -17.60 -43.31 1.22
C CYS A 543 -16.66 -42.21 0.65
N MET A 544 -16.99 -40.92 0.90
CA MET A 544 -16.14 -39.79 0.47
C MET A 544 -14.83 -39.70 1.24
N CYS A 545 -14.84 -40.09 2.52
CA CYS A 545 -13.60 -40.18 3.32
C CYS A 545 -12.69 -41.30 2.81
N ASP A 546 -13.24 -42.47 2.47
CA ASP A 546 -12.47 -43.60 1.91
C ASP A 546 -11.85 -43.25 0.55
N LYS A 547 -12.50 -42.36 -0.20
CA LYS A 547 -11.98 -41.83 -1.48
C LYS A 547 -11.04 -40.62 -1.32
N ASN A 548 -10.70 -40.22 -0.10
CA ASN A 548 -9.90 -39.04 0.21
C ASN A 548 -10.49 -37.71 -0.33
N VAL A 549 -11.80 -37.62 -0.52
CA VAL A 549 -12.49 -36.38 -0.94
C VAL A 549 -12.72 -35.47 0.26
N ILE A 550 -13.03 -36.04 1.43
CA ILE A 550 -13.15 -35.32 2.69
C ILE A 550 -12.15 -35.87 3.71
N SER A 551 -11.69 -35.03 4.62
CA SER A 551 -10.72 -35.40 5.65
C SER A 551 -11.36 -36.22 6.78
N GLY A 552 -10.58 -37.05 7.45
CA GLY A 552 -11.03 -37.76 8.65
C GLY A 552 -11.44 -36.82 9.79
N GLN A 553 -11.03 -35.54 9.74
CA GLN A 553 -11.46 -34.52 10.70
C GLN A 553 -12.89 -34.04 10.38
N ALA A 554 -13.22 -33.85 9.11
CA ALA A 554 -14.57 -33.53 8.66
C ALA A 554 -15.55 -34.67 9.00
N LEU A 555 -15.16 -35.92 8.74
CA LEU A 555 -15.97 -37.09 9.11
C LEU A 555 -16.25 -37.17 10.62
N ARG A 556 -15.22 -36.89 11.46
CA ARG A 556 -15.41 -36.82 12.94
C ARG A 556 -16.36 -35.70 13.34
N ARG A 557 -16.34 -34.55 12.65
CA ARG A 557 -17.27 -33.43 12.87
C ARG A 557 -18.68 -33.83 12.50
N LEU A 558 -18.89 -34.44 11.34
CA LEU A 558 -20.20 -34.94 10.88
C LEU A 558 -20.79 -36.01 11.85
N ASN A 559 -19.96 -36.93 12.36
CA ASN A 559 -20.35 -37.91 13.37
C ASN A 559 -20.81 -37.27 14.70
N ARG A 560 -20.31 -36.10 15.06
CA ARG A 560 -20.79 -35.35 16.25
C ARG A 560 -22.13 -34.66 15.98
N ILE A 561 -22.36 -34.19 14.75
CA ILE A 561 -23.60 -33.51 14.35
C ILE A 561 -24.73 -34.53 14.18
N PHE A 562 -24.41 -35.68 13.60
CA PHE A 562 -25.37 -36.78 13.35
C PHE A 562 -24.90 -38.06 14.09
N PRO A 563 -25.08 -38.14 15.42
CA PRO A 563 -24.70 -39.34 16.15
C PRO A 563 -25.59 -40.52 15.70
N GLY A 564 -24.99 -41.53 15.08
CA GLY A 564 -25.67 -42.77 14.72
C GLY A 564 -26.16 -43.46 15.99
N ASN A 565 -27.41 -43.83 16.06
CA ASN A 565 -27.88 -44.79 17.05
C ASN A 565 -27.06 -46.08 16.86
N GLY A 566 -26.28 -46.45 17.87
CA GLY A 566 -25.29 -47.52 17.82
C GLY A 566 -25.88 -48.88 17.39
N VAL A 567 -25.77 -49.15 16.10
CA VAL A 567 -25.87 -50.50 15.53
C VAL A 567 -24.92 -50.53 14.32
N TYR A 568 -23.65 -50.60 14.53
CA TYR A 568 -22.60 -51.19 13.68
C TYR A 568 -21.26 -51.16 14.44
N GLY A 569 -21.25 -51.89 15.56
CA GLY A 569 -20.03 -52.40 16.13
C GLY A 569 -19.74 -53.77 15.52
N GLY A 570 -18.92 -53.81 14.51
CA GLY A 570 -18.45 -55.10 14.04
C GLY A 570 -18.11 -55.10 12.55
N PHE A 571 -16.97 -54.52 12.20
CA PHE A 571 -16.09 -55.00 11.11
C PHE A 571 -14.93 -53.98 10.98
N ALA A 572 -13.83 -54.32 11.57
CA ALA A 572 -12.48 -54.04 11.15
C ALA A 572 -11.52 -53.92 12.37
N ARG A 573 -11.26 -55.03 12.98
CA ARG A 573 -9.96 -55.30 13.57
C ARG A 573 -9.51 -56.64 13.03
N THR A 574 -8.79 -56.65 11.99
CA THR A 574 -7.81 -57.72 11.67
C THR A 574 -6.60 -57.01 11.06
N GLU A 575 -5.56 -56.95 11.88
CA GLU A 575 -4.19 -57.29 11.57
C GLU A 575 -3.55 -56.69 10.31
N ILE A 576 -2.62 -55.74 10.54
CA ILE A 576 -1.30 -55.82 9.92
C ILE A 576 -0.28 -55.46 11.03
N GLU A 577 0.13 -56.49 11.78
CA GLU A 577 1.51 -56.65 12.25
C GLU A 577 2.24 -57.44 11.17
N SER A 578 3.23 -56.84 10.56
CA SER A 578 4.52 -57.40 10.13
C SER A 578 5.30 -56.32 9.35
#